data_c2c5fbf21cf259e8f49a1586482ec9fa
#
_entry.id   c2c5fbf21cf259e8f49a1586482ec9fa
#
_cell.length_a   1.000
_cell.length_b   1.000
_cell.length_c   1.000
_cell.angle_alpha   90.00
_cell.angle_beta   90.00
_cell.angle_gamma   90.00
#
_symmetry.space_group_name_H-M   'P 1'
#
loop_
_entity.id
_entity.type
_entity.pdbx_description
1 polymer ?
#
loop_
_entity_poly.entity_id
_entity_poly.type
_entity_poly.pdbx_seq_one_letter_code
_entity_poly.pdbx_strand_id
1 'polypeptide(L)'
;MMRIVLILLLLCTPALAHDPSRPELNEWFNRLASGRGLCCSFTDGFAVGDVDWESKDGHYRVRLENNWIDVPDEALITEPNRAGRTMVWPLRFDGKIFIRCFMPGSMG
;
A
#
# COMPACT_ATOMS: atom_id res chain seq x y z
N MET A 1 39.62 -2.41 3.55
CA MET A 1 38.85 -3.30 4.41
C MET A 1 37.64 -2.63 5.04
N MET A 2 37.72 -1.37 5.39
CA MET A 2 36.56 -0.68 5.97
C MET A 2 35.50 -0.25 4.96
N ARG A 3 35.78 -0.41 3.69
CA ARG A 3 34.87 0.04 2.62
C ARG A 3 33.65 -0.84 2.42
N ILE A 4 33.74 -2.08 2.87
CA ILE A 4 32.68 -3.07 2.64
C ILE A 4 31.48 -2.80 3.55
N VAL A 5 31.72 -2.23 4.73
CA VAL A 5 30.66 -1.96 5.70
C VAL A 5 29.72 -0.85 5.25
N LEU A 6 30.23 0.12 4.50
CA LEU A 6 29.42 1.25 4.02
C LEU A 6 28.42 0.85 2.94
N ILE A 7 28.76 -0.17 2.15
CA ILE A 7 27.90 -0.62 1.05
C ILE A 7 26.68 -1.36 1.59
N LEU A 8 26.83 -2.06 2.70
CA LEU A 8 25.72 -2.80 3.31
C LEU A 8 24.62 -1.89 3.86
N LEU A 9 24.97 -0.69 4.29
CA LEU A 9 23.99 0.25 4.82
C LEU A 9 23.07 0.80 3.74
N LEU A 10 23.52 0.83 2.50
CA LEU A 10 22.73 1.34 1.39
C LEU A 10 21.68 0.34 0.90
N LEU A 11 21.83 -0.93 1.29
CA LEU A 11 20.90 -1.98 0.86
C LEU A 11 19.71 -2.13 1.81
N CYS A 12 19.71 -1.43 2.92
CA CYS A 12 18.66 -1.52 3.92
C CYS A 12 17.60 -0.45 3.78
N THR A 13 17.27 -0.09 2.54
CA THR A 13 16.18 0.87 2.31
C THR A 13 14.84 0.19 2.51
N PRO A 14 13.99 0.69 3.40
CA PRO A 14 12.67 0.08 3.58
C PRO A 14 11.82 0.26 2.32
N ALA A 15 10.95 -0.70 2.07
CA ALA A 15 9.96 -0.58 1.01
C ALA A 15 8.90 0.41 1.47
N LEU A 16 8.88 1.57 0.87
CA LEU A 16 7.93 2.62 1.20
C LEU A 16 6.78 2.64 0.22
N ALA A 17 5.69 3.32 0.60
CA ALA A 17 4.55 3.55 -0.27
C ALA A 17 4.96 4.21 -1.58
N HIS A 18 5.93 5.11 -1.51
CA HIS A 18 6.43 5.81 -2.68
C HIS A 18 7.30 4.89 -3.52
N ASP A 19 7.22 5.06 -4.81
CA ASP A 19 8.03 4.30 -5.75
C ASP A 19 9.32 5.08 -6.04
N PRO A 20 10.50 4.60 -5.57
CA PRO A 20 11.76 5.32 -5.81
C PRO A 20 12.10 5.47 -7.29
N SER A 21 11.60 4.57 -8.14
CA SER A 21 11.83 4.66 -9.58
C SER A 21 10.93 5.68 -10.26
N ARG A 22 9.93 6.19 -9.55
CA ARG A 22 8.96 7.15 -10.08
C ARG A 22 8.73 8.28 -9.09
N PRO A 23 9.76 9.11 -8.84
CA PRO A 23 9.63 10.18 -7.84
C PRO A 23 8.58 11.23 -8.21
N GLU A 24 8.20 11.32 -9.47
CA GLU A 24 7.14 12.23 -9.89
C GLU A 24 5.79 11.90 -9.27
N LEU A 25 5.62 10.70 -8.72
CA LEU A 25 4.39 10.29 -8.06
C LEU A 25 4.34 10.64 -6.57
N ASN A 26 5.44 11.14 -6.00
CA ASN A 26 5.50 11.39 -4.57
C ASN A 26 4.40 12.32 -4.06
N GLU A 27 4.14 13.42 -4.75
CA GLU A 27 3.09 14.35 -4.34
C GLU A 27 1.71 13.70 -4.45
N TRP A 28 1.50 12.88 -5.47
CA TRP A 28 0.25 12.17 -5.64
C TRP A 28 0.02 11.21 -4.49
N PHE A 29 1.03 10.42 -4.11
CA PHE A 29 0.93 9.53 -2.97
C PHE A 29 0.60 10.28 -1.70
N ASN A 30 1.22 11.44 -1.50
CA ASN A 30 0.99 12.24 -0.30
C ASN A 30 -0.43 12.78 -0.20
N ARG A 31 -1.13 12.89 -1.33
CA ARG A 31 -2.51 13.39 -1.36
C ARG A 31 -3.55 12.28 -1.42
N LEU A 32 -3.13 11.04 -1.62
CA LEU A 32 -4.08 9.94 -1.70
C LEU A 32 -4.90 9.86 -0.42
N ALA A 33 -6.19 9.69 -0.59
CA ALA A 33 -7.11 9.58 0.53
C ALA A 33 -8.25 8.65 0.17
N SER A 34 -8.77 8.00 1.19
CA SER A 34 -10.02 7.25 1.11
C SER A 34 -11.07 8.00 1.93
N GLY A 35 -12.25 7.41 2.07
CA GLY A 35 -13.26 7.95 2.98
C GLY A 35 -12.76 8.00 4.43
N ARG A 36 -11.69 7.28 4.74
CA ARG A 36 -11.08 7.28 6.08
C ARG A 36 -10.03 8.37 6.26
N GLY A 37 -9.71 9.12 5.20
CA GLY A 37 -8.74 10.20 5.25
C GLY A 37 -7.46 9.90 4.48
N LEU A 38 -6.44 10.71 4.70
CA LEU A 38 -5.17 10.56 4.00
C LEU A 38 -4.53 9.20 4.28
N CYS A 39 -4.09 8.53 3.23
CA CYS A 39 -3.58 7.17 3.34
C CYS A 39 -2.25 7.13 4.09
N CYS A 40 -1.37 8.08 3.84
CA CYS A 40 -0.02 8.09 4.41
C CYS A 40 0.09 8.79 5.76
N SER A 41 -1.03 9.16 6.39
CA SER A 41 -0.97 9.90 7.67
C SER A 41 -0.49 9.06 8.84
N PHE A 42 -0.85 7.78 8.88
CA PHE A 42 -0.55 6.92 10.03
C PHE A 42 0.17 5.64 9.65
N THR A 43 0.32 5.36 8.38
CA THR A 43 0.90 4.11 7.93
C THR A 43 1.45 4.29 6.52
N ASP A 44 2.38 3.42 6.16
CA ASP A 44 2.88 3.36 4.79
C ASP A 44 2.14 2.29 4.02
N GLY A 45 1.91 2.58 2.74
CA GLY A 45 1.33 1.60 1.85
C GLY A 45 2.39 0.75 1.19
N PHE A 46 1.96 -0.38 0.65
CA PHE A 46 2.84 -1.24 -0.12
C PHE A 46 2.06 -1.97 -1.19
N ALA A 47 2.80 -2.44 -2.20
CA ALA A 47 2.21 -3.17 -3.32
C ALA A 47 1.82 -4.58 -2.89
N VAL A 48 0.70 -5.04 -3.41
CA VAL A 48 0.17 -6.37 -3.13
C VAL A 48 0.16 -7.16 -4.44
N GLY A 49 0.68 -8.38 -4.40
CA GLY A 49 0.64 -9.26 -5.56
C GLY A 49 -0.77 -9.73 -5.91
N ASP A 50 -0.97 -10.13 -7.16
CA ASP A 50 -2.31 -10.49 -7.63
C ASP A 50 -2.91 -11.70 -6.89
N VAL A 51 -2.07 -12.54 -6.31
CA VAL A 51 -2.56 -13.69 -5.54
C VAL A 51 -3.00 -13.31 -4.14
N ASP A 52 -2.70 -12.10 -3.72
CA ASP A 52 -2.94 -11.64 -2.36
C ASP A 52 -4.10 -10.65 -2.25
N TRP A 53 -4.87 -10.51 -3.31
CA TRP A 53 -6.09 -9.71 -3.25
C TRP A 53 -7.09 -10.27 -4.25
N GLU A 54 -8.36 -9.99 -3.99
CA GLU A 54 -9.42 -10.41 -4.90
C GLU A 54 -10.60 -9.46 -4.79
N SER A 55 -11.41 -9.46 -5.85
CA SER A 55 -12.67 -8.71 -5.83
C SER A 55 -13.81 -9.67 -6.13
N LYS A 56 -14.94 -9.43 -5.49
CA LYS A 56 -16.15 -10.21 -5.69
C LYS A 56 -17.35 -9.31 -5.43
N ASP A 57 -18.20 -9.20 -6.44
CA ASP A 57 -19.45 -8.43 -6.33
C ASP A 57 -19.21 -6.97 -5.90
N GLY A 58 -18.13 -6.37 -6.40
CA GLY A 58 -17.80 -4.99 -6.08
C GLY A 58 -17.10 -4.80 -4.73
N HIS A 59 -16.80 -5.87 -4.03
CA HIS A 59 -16.09 -5.82 -2.77
C HIS A 59 -14.70 -6.41 -2.92
N TYR A 60 -13.78 -5.94 -2.10
CA TYR A 60 -12.38 -6.34 -2.16
C TYR A 60 -11.95 -7.01 -0.87
N ARG A 61 -11.03 -7.96 -0.99
CA ARG A 61 -10.33 -8.57 0.14
C ARG A 61 -8.85 -8.59 -0.16
N VAL A 62 -8.06 -8.47 0.88
CA VAL A 62 -6.60 -8.52 0.75
C VAL A 62 -6.05 -9.50 1.78
N ARG A 63 -5.02 -10.24 1.40
CA ARG A 63 -4.37 -11.19 2.30
C ARG A 63 -3.14 -10.54 2.91
N LEU A 64 -3.15 -10.41 4.21
CA LEU A 64 -2.06 -9.85 4.99
C LEU A 64 -1.76 -10.82 6.12
N GLU A 65 -0.47 -11.18 6.26
CA GLU A 65 -0.03 -12.10 7.32
C GLU A 65 -0.83 -13.39 7.33
N ASN A 66 -1.08 -13.93 6.13
CA ASN A 66 -1.83 -15.17 5.93
C ASN A 66 -3.31 -15.10 6.31
N ASN A 67 -3.83 -13.91 6.51
CA ASN A 67 -5.25 -13.71 6.81
C ASN A 67 -5.92 -12.89 5.72
N TRP A 68 -7.09 -13.33 5.27
CA TRP A 68 -7.91 -12.56 4.35
C TRP A 68 -8.69 -11.52 5.12
N ILE A 69 -8.56 -10.29 4.73
CA ILE A 69 -9.19 -9.17 5.42
C ILE A 69 -10.07 -8.44 4.42
N ASP A 70 -11.34 -8.25 4.81
CA ASP A 70 -12.26 -7.49 3.99
C ASP A 70 -11.86 -6.03 3.96
N VAL A 71 -11.90 -5.45 2.78
CA VAL A 71 -11.64 -4.02 2.60
C VAL A 71 -12.97 -3.28 2.74
N PRO A 72 -13.12 -2.45 3.77
CA PRO A 72 -14.34 -1.65 3.90
C PRO A 72 -14.50 -0.72 2.69
N ASP A 73 -15.73 -0.49 2.26
CA ASP A 73 -15.98 0.36 1.11
C ASP A 73 -15.37 1.75 1.28
N GLU A 74 -15.42 2.28 2.49
CA GLU A 74 -14.86 3.60 2.79
C GLU A 74 -13.34 3.66 2.72
N ALA A 75 -12.67 2.52 2.75
CA ALA A 75 -11.21 2.45 2.59
C ALA A 75 -10.79 2.43 1.12
N LEU A 76 -11.72 2.25 0.22
CA LEU A 76 -11.40 2.16 -1.20
C LEU A 76 -11.04 3.52 -1.77
N ILE A 77 -9.91 3.56 -2.48
CA ILE A 77 -9.51 4.75 -3.22
C ILE A 77 -10.20 4.69 -4.58
N THR A 78 -10.93 5.73 -4.92
CA THR A 78 -11.75 5.75 -6.13
C THR A 78 -11.12 6.50 -7.29
N GLU A 79 -10.05 7.26 -7.05
CA GLU A 79 -9.36 7.93 -8.14
C GLU A 79 -8.52 6.95 -8.95
N PRO A 80 -8.16 7.30 -10.19
CA PRO A 80 -7.36 6.40 -11.02
C PRO A 80 -6.03 6.04 -10.39
N ASN A 81 -5.66 4.77 -10.54
CA ASN A 81 -4.41 4.24 -9.99
C ASN A 81 -3.25 4.63 -10.90
N ARG A 82 -2.42 5.57 -10.47
CA ARG A 82 -1.25 6.00 -11.23
C ARG A 82 -0.03 5.14 -10.98
N ALA A 83 -0.07 4.33 -9.92
CA ALA A 83 1.06 3.46 -9.59
C ALA A 83 1.12 2.23 -10.48
N GLY A 84 0.00 1.83 -11.07
CA GLY A 84 -0.08 0.64 -11.93
C GLY A 84 -0.04 -0.67 -11.15
N ARG A 85 -0.11 -0.61 -9.84
CA ARG A 85 -0.06 -1.77 -8.96
C ARG A 85 -1.15 -1.66 -7.90
N THR A 86 -1.65 -2.81 -7.45
CA THR A 86 -2.56 -2.83 -6.31
C THR A 86 -1.77 -2.48 -5.06
N MET A 87 -2.30 -1.59 -4.26
CA MET A 87 -1.63 -1.14 -3.04
C MET A 87 -2.59 -1.11 -1.86
N VAL A 88 -2.04 -1.35 -0.68
CA VAL A 88 -2.81 -1.34 0.56
C VAL A 88 -2.06 -0.54 1.62
N TRP A 89 -2.83 0.17 2.45
CA TRP A 89 -2.31 0.91 3.60
C TRP A 89 -2.98 0.33 4.85
N PRO A 90 -2.34 -0.69 5.45
CA PRO A 90 -2.91 -1.29 6.66
C PRO A 90 -2.51 -0.50 7.90
N LEU A 91 -3.37 -0.54 8.90
CA LEU A 91 -3.13 0.09 10.18
C LEU A 91 -3.35 -0.96 11.26
N ARG A 92 -2.37 -1.12 12.15
CA ARG A 92 -2.49 -2.07 13.25
C ARG A 92 -2.90 -1.35 14.51
N PHE A 93 -3.89 -1.89 15.16
CA PHE A 93 -4.36 -1.34 16.41
C PHE A 93 -4.91 -2.47 17.26
N ASP A 94 -4.42 -2.56 18.50
CA ASP A 94 -4.90 -3.53 19.48
C ASP A 94 -4.84 -4.97 18.95
N GLY A 95 -3.74 -5.31 18.26
CA GLY A 95 -3.54 -6.65 17.72
C GLY A 95 -4.34 -6.97 16.48
N LYS A 96 -5.09 -6.00 15.96
CA LYS A 96 -5.92 -6.19 14.77
C LYS A 96 -5.41 -5.34 13.62
N ILE A 97 -5.69 -5.79 12.40
CA ILE A 97 -5.34 -5.07 11.19
C ILE A 97 -6.59 -4.40 10.63
N PHE A 98 -6.49 -3.11 10.41
CA PHE A 98 -7.53 -2.32 9.78
C PHE A 98 -6.99 -1.79 8.45
N ILE A 99 -7.85 -1.68 7.46
CA ILE A 99 -7.45 -1.12 6.17
C ILE A 99 -7.82 0.35 6.13
N ARG A 100 -6.81 1.21 6.10
CA ARG A 100 -7.05 2.64 5.96
C ARG A 100 -7.35 3.01 4.53
N CYS A 101 -6.58 2.45 3.59
CA CYS A 101 -6.77 2.68 2.16
C CYS A 101 -6.46 1.41 1.39
N PHE A 102 -7.17 1.21 0.30
CA PHE A 102 -6.90 0.14 -0.64
C PHE A 102 -7.08 0.69 -2.05
N MET A 103 -6.10 0.47 -2.90
CA MET A 103 -6.13 0.95 -4.28
C MET A 103 -5.97 -0.25 -5.19
N PRO A 104 -7.05 -0.72 -5.82
CA PRO A 104 -6.94 -1.86 -6.74
C PRO A 104 -6.07 -1.48 -7.94
N GLY A 105 -5.34 -2.45 -8.44
CA GLY A 105 -4.54 -2.27 -9.63
C GLY A 105 -5.43 -2.12 -10.85
N SER A 106 -4.80 -2.08 -12.01
CA SER A 106 -5.55 -1.97 -13.25
C SER A 106 -6.52 -3.13 -13.35
N MET A 107 -7.76 -2.83 -13.50
CA MET A 107 -8.81 -3.82 -13.69
C MET A 107 -8.88 -4.30 -15.14
N GLY A 108 -7.89 -3.99 -15.85
CA GLY A 108 -7.67 -4.48 -17.20
C GLY A 108 -8.58 -3.95 -18.18
#